data_73a47c52f39254a030b02d57cad4f4ce
#
_entry.id   73a47c52f39254a030b02d57cad4f4ce
#
_cell.length_a   1.000
_cell.length_b   1.000
_cell.length_c   1.000
_cell.angle_alpha   90.00
_cell.angle_beta   90.00
_cell.angle_gamma   90.00
#
_symmetry.space_group_name_H-M   'P 1'
#
loop_
_entity.id
_entity.type
_entity.pdbx_description
1 polymer ?
#
loop_
_entity_poly.entity_id
_entity_poly.type
_entity_poly.pdbx_seq_one_letter_code
_entity_poly.pdbx_strand_id
1 'polypeptide(L)'
;MTKKKPASSSATRWMKFYPRDWIGDSELRTCSLAARGLWIDMLCLMDSASPRGHLKLGRRKIDPPTLAGLTNTPVGKVEKLLDELRNKGVFSVTTHGTIYCRKMIAERKRSANGAKLAAIRWSKHTENEEENRLRNAGRMTPESRIQNKQEPYNSRLVAGRAKRHHQPANDPPDFSNEPVQISEALSRTRILKH
;
A
#
# COMPACT_ATOMS: atom_id res chain seq x y z
N MET A 1 -16.41 34.01 12.34
CA MET A 1 -15.05 33.68 11.84
C MET A 1 -14.96 32.20 11.62
N THR A 2 -15.08 31.75 10.37
CA THR A 2 -15.03 30.33 10.01
C THR A 2 -13.56 29.88 9.94
N LYS A 3 -13.17 28.97 10.83
CA LYS A 3 -11.83 28.33 10.81
C LYS A 3 -11.70 27.52 9.53
N LYS A 4 -10.89 28.01 8.58
CA LYS A 4 -10.48 27.31 7.37
C LYS A 4 -9.70 26.06 7.80
N LYS A 5 -10.27 24.88 7.54
CA LYS A 5 -9.60 23.59 7.76
C LYS A 5 -8.28 23.62 6.98
N PRO A 6 -7.12 23.31 7.59
CA PRO A 6 -5.84 23.31 6.88
C PRO A 6 -5.95 22.32 5.72
N ALA A 7 -5.46 22.75 4.55
CA ALA A 7 -5.33 21.87 3.40
C ALA A 7 -4.54 20.64 3.82
N SER A 8 -5.08 19.45 3.57
CA SER A 8 -4.39 18.20 3.85
C SER A 8 -3.01 18.26 3.19
N SER A 9 -1.95 18.17 4.00
CA SER A 9 -0.60 17.95 3.51
C SER A 9 -0.67 16.85 2.46
N SER A 10 -0.06 17.05 1.31
CA SER A 10 0.12 16.00 0.29
C SER A 10 1.04 14.95 0.91
N ALA A 11 0.49 14.11 1.77
CA ALA A 11 1.19 12.96 2.27
C ALA A 11 1.64 12.17 1.04
N THR A 12 2.94 11.93 0.91
CA THR A 12 3.54 11.16 -0.18
C THR A 12 2.77 9.85 -0.30
N ARG A 13 1.88 9.80 -1.30
CA ARG A 13 1.00 8.66 -1.49
C ARG A 13 1.82 7.58 -2.18
N TRP A 14 2.02 6.47 -1.53
CA TRP A 14 2.69 5.31 -2.10
C TRP A 14 1.67 4.23 -2.46
N MET A 15 1.90 3.54 -3.57
CA MET A 15 1.10 2.41 -4.02
C MET A 15 1.75 1.11 -3.53
N LYS A 16 0.98 0.24 -2.90
CA LYS A 16 1.44 -1.11 -2.58
C LYS A 16 1.59 -1.92 -3.86
N PHE A 17 2.81 -2.33 -4.15
CA PHE A 17 3.12 -3.20 -5.27
C PHE A 17 3.65 -4.54 -4.74
N TYR A 18 3.06 -5.62 -5.19
CA TYR A 18 3.44 -6.98 -4.81
C TYR A 18 4.09 -7.68 -6.01
N PRO A 19 5.42 -7.78 -6.08
CA PRO A 19 6.11 -8.42 -7.21
C PRO A 19 5.66 -9.87 -7.45
N ARG A 20 5.39 -10.62 -6.38
CA ARG A 20 4.89 -12.00 -6.48
C ARG A 20 3.54 -12.05 -7.21
N ASP A 21 2.63 -11.14 -6.92
CA ASP A 21 1.33 -11.07 -7.60
C ASP A 21 1.48 -10.66 -9.06
N TRP A 22 2.41 -9.75 -9.35
CA TRP A 22 2.72 -9.31 -10.70
C TRP A 22 3.29 -10.43 -11.57
N ILE A 23 4.21 -11.22 -11.02
CA ILE A 23 4.84 -12.33 -11.74
C ILE A 23 3.90 -13.55 -11.79
N GLY A 24 3.11 -13.78 -10.74
CA GLY A 24 2.21 -14.91 -10.61
C GLY A 24 0.87 -14.77 -11.34
N ASP A 25 0.57 -13.61 -11.91
CA ASP A 25 -0.65 -13.36 -12.67
C ASP A 25 -0.55 -14.02 -14.07
N SER A 26 -1.14 -15.20 -14.23
CA SER A 26 -1.06 -16.00 -15.47
C SER A 26 -1.65 -15.28 -16.67
N GLU A 27 -2.75 -14.55 -16.50
CA GLU A 27 -3.44 -13.80 -17.56
C GLU A 27 -2.54 -12.65 -18.05
N LEU A 28 -1.97 -11.89 -17.10
CA LEU A 28 -1.04 -10.83 -17.42
C LEU A 28 0.26 -11.35 -18.06
N ARG A 29 0.75 -12.52 -17.65
CA ARG A 29 1.99 -13.12 -18.20
C ARG A 29 1.85 -13.56 -19.64
N THR A 30 0.64 -13.88 -20.09
CA THR A 30 0.37 -14.20 -21.50
C THR A 30 0.26 -12.98 -22.40
N CYS A 31 0.24 -11.77 -21.83
CA CYS A 31 0.24 -10.51 -22.57
C CYS A 31 1.65 -10.10 -23.03
N SER A 32 1.71 -9.35 -24.12
CA SER A 32 2.95 -8.76 -24.64
C SER A 32 3.61 -7.84 -23.59
N LEU A 33 4.92 -7.62 -23.72
CA LEU A 33 5.65 -6.69 -22.84
C LEU A 33 5.06 -5.28 -22.91
N ALA A 34 4.64 -4.83 -24.08
CA ALA A 34 4.02 -3.51 -24.28
C ALA A 34 2.66 -3.41 -23.57
N ALA A 35 1.81 -4.46 -23.63
CA ALA A 35 0.54 -4.49 -22.92
C ALA A 35 0.75 -4.49 -21.40
N ARG A 36 1.74 -5.22 -20.89
CA ARG A 36 2.10 -5.20 -19.47
C ARG A 36 2.64 -3.83 -19.03
N GLY A 37 3.44 -3.16 -19.89
CA GLY A 37 3.88 -1.79 -19.65
C GLY A 37 2.71 -0.81 -19.56
N LEU A 38 1.78 -0.87 -20.50
CA LEU A 38 0.54 -0.06 -20.45
C LEU A 38 -0.26 -0.35 -19.18
N TRP A 39 -0.35 -1.61 -18.76
CA TRP A 39 -1.10 -1.99 -17.57
C TRP A 39 -0.52 -1.39 -16.28
N ILE A 40 0.81 -1.35 -16.12
CA ILE A 40 1.40 -0.71 -14.93
C ILE A 40 1.13 0.80 -14.90
N ASP A 41 1.19 1.48 -16.03
CA ASP A 41 0.84 2.90 -16.13
C ASP A 41 -0.62 3.13 -15.75
N MET A 42 -1.53 2.29 -16.25
CA MET A 42 -2.94 2.32 -15.87
C MET A 42 -3.14 2.10 -14.37
N LEU A 43 -2.40 1.19 -13.73
CA LEU A 43 -2.47 0.97 -12.28
C LEU A 43 -2.04 2.22 -11.50
N CYS A 44 -0.98 2.91 -11.94
CA CYS A 44 -0.54 4.17 -11.33
C CYS A 44 -1.62 5.26 -11.44
N LEU A 45 -2.28 5.38 -12.60
CA LEU A 45 -3.40 6.30 -12.80
C LEU A 45 -4.60 5.93 -11.92
N MET A 46 -4.93 4.65 -11.81
CA MET A 46 -6.03 4.15 -10.97
C MET A 46 -5.76 4.31 -9.48
N ASP A 47 -4.49 4.30 -9.05
CA ASP A 47 -4.12 4.54 -7.66
C ASP A 47 -4.42 5.98 -7.25
N SER A 48 -4.13 6.93 -8.14
CA SER A 48 -4.37 8.36 -7.93
C SER A 48 -5.83 8.76 -8.11
N ALA A 49 -6.67 7.91 -8.70
CA ALA A 49 -8.05 8.21 -9.04
C ALA A 49 -8.97 8.23 -7.82
N SER A 50 -10.07 8.97 -7.94
CA SER A 50 -11.19 8.93 -6.99
C SER A 50 -12.49 8.53 -7.73
N PRO A 51 -13.06 7.36 -7.39
CA PRO A 51 -12.63 6.35 -6.40
C PRO A 51 -11.42 5.54 -6.88
N ARG A 52 -10.49 5.22 -5.96
CA ARG A 52 -9.29 4.42 -6.23
C ARG A 52 -9.63 3.09 -6.89
N GLY A 53 -8.84 2.69 -7.88
CA GLY A 53 -9.01 1.44 -8.62
C GLY A 53 -9.83 1.57 -9.90
N HIS A 54 -10.27 2.78 -10.26
CA HIS A 54 -10.97 3.07 -11.52
C HIS A 54 -10.09 3.95 -12.41
N LEU A 55 -10.08 3.67 -13.71
CA LEU A 55 -9.30 4.45 -14.68
C LEU A 55 -10.02 5.77 -14.96
N LYS A 56 -9.74 6.78 -14.13
CA LYS A 56 -10.35 8.10 -14.16
C LYS A 56 -9.33 9.20 -13.95
N LEU A 57 -9.56 10.34 -14.62
CA LEU A 57 -8.89 11.60 -14.34
C LEU A 57 -9.92 12.58 -13.77
N GLY A 58 -9.82 12.83 -12.45
CA GLY A 58 -10.88 13.53 -11.72
C GLY A 58 -12.22 12.78 -11.81
N ARG A 59 -13.24 13.45 -12.37
CA ARG A 59 -14.59 12.86 -12.55
C ARG A 59 -14.78 12.13 -13.88
N ARG A 60 -13.88 12.34 -14.85
CA ARG A 60 -14.01 11.78 -16.20
C ARG A 60 -13.36 10.41 -16.30
N LYS A 61 -13.93 9.48 -17.06
CA LYS A 61 -13.26 8.25 -17.46
C LYS A 61 -12.14 8.59 -18.44
N ILE A 62 -11.03 7.87 -18.36
CA ILE A 62 -9.94 7.95 -19.34
C ILE A 62 -10.35 7.07 -20.52
N ASP A 63 -10.46 7.66 -21.69
CA ASP A 63 -10.68 7.00 -22.97
C ASP A 63 -9.34 6.69 -23.67
N PRO A 64 -9.33 5.88 -24.73
CA PRO A 64 -8.09 5.52 -25.43
C PRO A 64 -7.28 6.73 -25.95
N PRO A 65 -7.87 7.80 -26.51
CA PRO A 65 -7.12 8.99 -26.91
C PRO A 65 -6.45 9.70 -25.73
N THR A 66 -7.15 9.85 -24.61
CA THR A 66 -6.59 10.45 -23.39
C THR A 66 -5.43 9.59 -22.86
N LEU A 67 -5.60 8.26 -22.84
CA LEU A 67 -4.57 7.33 -22.38
C LEU A 67 -3.35 7.39 -23.31
N ALA A 68 -3.55 7.51 -24.62
CA ALA A 68 -2.51 7.67 -25.63
C ALA A 68 -1.65 8.91 -25.37
N GLY A 69 -2.30 10.04 -25.05
CA GLY A 69 -1.60 11.28 -24.67
C GLY A 69 -0.80 11.12 -23.37
N LEU A 70 -1.36 10.45 -22.36
CA LEU A 70 -0.69 10.24 -21.07
C LEU A 70 0.53 9.30 -21.17
N THR A 71 0.46 8.31 -22.06
CA THR A 71 1.54 7.31 -22.26
C THR A 71 2.47 7.64 -23.42
N ASN A 72 2.27 8.78 -24.09
CA ASN A 72 3.00 9.18 -25.29
C ASN A 72 3.06 8.06 -26.35
N THR A 73 1.92 7.41 -26.58
CA THR A 73 1.79 6.26 -27.47
C THR A 73 0.69 6.54 -28.51
N PRO A 74 0.84 6.16 -29.78
CA PRO A 74 -0.21 6.36 -30.79
C PRO A 74 -1.53 5.69 -30.39
N VAL A 75 -2.67 6.35 -30.63
CA VAL A 75 -4.01 5.90 -30.22
C VAL A 75 -4.30 4.47 -30.68
N GLY A 76 -4.08 4.18 -31.98
CA GLY A 76 -4.32 2.83 -32.52
C GLY A 76 -3.45 1.74 -31.92
N LYS A 77 -2.27 2.07 -31.36
CA LYS A 77 -1.45 1.12 -30.61
C LYS A 77 -2.05 0.91 -29.23
N VAL A 78 -2.50 1.97 -28.54
CA VAL A 78 -3.16 1.86 -27.24
C VAL A 78 -4.42 1.03 -27.33
N GLU A 79 -5.24 1.21 -28.36
CA GLU A 79 -6.45 0.41 -28.60
C GLU A 79 -6.13 -1.08 -28.71
N LYS A 80 -5.14 -1.44 -29.55
CA LYS A 80 -4.69 -2.84 -29.68
C LYS A 80 -4.21 -3.45 -28.36
N LEU A 81 -3.45 -2.68 -27.58
CA LEU A 81 -2.96 -3.13 -26.27
C LEU A 81 -4.09 -3.27 -25.24
N LEU A 82 -5.09 -2.36 -25.27
CA LEU A 82 -6.28 -2.48 -24.43
C LEU A 82 -7.13 -3.69 -24.81
N ASP A 83 -7.26 -4.00 -26.11
CA ASP A 83 -7.97 -5.19 -26.56
C ASP A 83 -7.25 -6.47 -26.16
N GLU A 84 -5.90 -6.49 -26.23
CA GLU A 84 -5.10 -7.60 -25.73
C GLU A 84 -5.34 -7.84 -24.23
N LEU A 85 -5.25 -6.81 -23.40
CA LEU A 85 -5.49 -6.89 -21.96
C LEU A 85 -6.94 -7.31 -21.64
N ARG A 86 -7.91 -6.81 -22.42
CA ARG A 86 -9.33 -7.17 -22.28
C ARG A 86 -9.57 -8.64 -22.60
N ASN A 87 -9.04 -9.12 -23.73
CA ASN A 87 -9.21 -10.50 -24.18
C ASN A 87 -8.58 -11.51 -23.20
N LYS A 88 -7.53 -11.10 -22.50
CA LYS A 88 -6.90 -11.90 -21.43
C LYS A 88 -7.56 -11.71 -20.05
N GLY A 89 -8.59 -10.88 -19.93
CA GLY A 89 -9.32 -10.70 -18.67
C GLY A 89 -8.55 -9.95 -17.56
N VAL A 90 -7.47 -9.22 -17.90
CA VAL A 90 -6.60 -8.53 -16.94
C VAL A 90 -7.38 -7.48 -16.13
N PHE A 91 -8.30 -6.78 -16.75
CA PHE A 91 -9.16 -5.79 -16.12
C PHE A 91 -10.65 -6.07 -16.30
N SER A 92 -11.48 -5.33 -15.61
CA SER A 92 -12.94 -5.34 -15.79
C SER A 92 -13.44 -3.95 -16.17
N VAL A 93 -14.63 -3.91 -16.72
CA VAL A 93 -15.30 -2.68 -17.14
C VAL A 93 -16.62 -2.54 -16.40
N THR A 94 -16.93 -1.34 -15.92
CA THR A 94 -18.24 -1.04 -15.28
C THR A 94 -19.33 -0.93 -16.35
N THR A 95 -20.61 -0.92 -15.93
CA THR A 95 -21.76 -0.66 -16.81
C THR A 95 -21.66 0.65 -17.58
N HIS A 96 -20.94 1.65 -17.03
CA HIS A 96 -20.69 2.94 -17.67
C HIS A 96 -19.42 2.98 -18.52
N GLY A 97 -18.81 1.82 -18.83
CA GLY A 97 -17.63 1.74 -19.68
C GLY A 97 -16.32 2.21 -19.02
N THR A 98 -16.25 2.29 -17.68
CA THR A 98 -15.01 2.64 -16.97
C THR A 98 -14.21 1.39 -16.65
N ILE A 99 -12.95 1.35 -17.08
CA ILE A 99 -12.01 0.29 -16.73
C ILE A 99 -11.66 0.35 -15.24
N TYR A 100 -11.55 -0.80 -14.60
CA TYR A 100 -11.15 -0.88 -13.19
C TYR A 100 -10.32 -2.12 -12.86
N CYS A 101 -9.49 -2.00 -11.83
CA CYS A 101 -8.70 -3.09 -11.28
C CYS A 101 -9.43 -3.75 -10.10
N ARG A 102 -9.80 -5.04 -10.26
CA ARG A 102 -10.52 -5.82 -9.23
C ARG A 102 -9.76 -5.89 -7.90
N LYS A 103 -8.43 -6.13 -7.95
CA LYS A 103 -7.56 -6.22 -6.75
C LYS A 103 -7.56 -4.91 -5.96
N MET A 104 -7.42 -3.76 -6.62
CA MET A 104 -7.41 -2.45 -5.95
C MET A 104 -8.76 -2.12 -5.29
N ILE A 105 -9.87 -2.49 -5.92
CA ILE A 105 -11.20 -2.29 -5.33
C ILE A 105 -11.38 -3.20 -4.11
N ALA A 106 -10.97 -4.47 -4.19
CA ALA A 106 -11.06 -5.41 -3.08
C ALA A 106 -10.19 -4.96 -1.90
N GLU A 107 -8.98 -4.45 -2.16
CA GLU A 107 -8.08 -3.91 -1.14
C GLU A 107 -8.69 -2.69 -0.46
N ARG A 108 -9.27 -1.76 -1.23
CA ARG A 108 -9.98 -0.60 -0.69
C ARG A 108 -11.13 -1.00 0.22
N LYS A 109 -11.94 -2.00 -0.19
CA LYS A 109 -13.05 -2.52 0.63
C LYS A 109 -12.52 -3.14 1.93
N ARG A 110 -11.46 -3.94 1.88
CA ARG A 110 -10.83 -4.55 3.08
C ARG A 110 -10.30 -3.47 4.03
N SER A 111 -9.60 -2.47 3.50
CA SER A 111 -9.08 -1.35 4.30
C SER A 111 -10.20 -0.55 4.98
N ALA A 112 -11.27 -0.24 4.25
CA ALA A 112 -12.42 0.46 4.80
C ALA A 112 -13.12 -0.34 5.92
N ASN A 113 -13.27 -1.65 5.72
CA ASN A 113 -13.85 -2.53 6.75
C ASN A 113 -12.92 -2.65 7.97
N GLY A 114 -11.60 -2.75 7.74
CA GLY A 114 -10.61 -2.75 8.82
C GLY A 114 -10.66 -1.48 9.66
N ALA A 115 -10.76 -0.32 9.01
CA ALA A 115 -10.90 0.96 9.70
C ALA A 115 -12.20 1.04 10.55
N LYS A 116 -13.32 0.54 10.02
CA LYS A 116 -14.60 0.47 10.78
C LYS A 116 -14.46 -0.42 12.03
N LEU A 117 -13.86 -1.61 11.86
CA LEU A 117 -13.66 -2.53 12.98
C LEU A 117 -12.69 -1.96 14.02
N ALA A 118 -11.65 -1.27 13.59
CA ALA A 118 -10.73 -0.58 14.49
C ALA A 118 -11.47 0.52 15.28
N ALA A 119 -12.28 1.34 14.63
CA ALA A 119 -13.07 2.38 15.29
C ALA A 119 -14.00 1.79 16.38
N ILE A 120 -14.69 0.67 16.08
CA ILE A 120 -15.54 -0.01 17.04
C ILE A 120 -14.74 -0.55 18.25
N ARG A 121 -13.53 -1.09 18.02
CA ARG A 121 -12.66 -1.55 19.12
C ARG A 121 -12.21 -0.39 20.00
N TRP A 122 -11.84 0.73 19.40
CA TRP A 122 -11.43 1.91 20.15
C TRP A 122 -12.56 2.52 20.99
N SER A 123 -13.81 2.60 20.45
CA SER A 123 -14.94 3.08 21.23
C SER A 123 -15.23 2.19 22.45
N LYS A 124 -15.23 0.86 22.28
CA LYS A 124 -15.39 -0.06 23.39
C LYS A 124 -14.26 0.01 24.42
N HIS A 125 -13.03 0.24 23.96
CA HIS A 125 -11.88 0.39 24.86
C HIS A 125 -12.02 1.66 25.70
N THR A 126 -12.41 2.78 25.11
CA THR A 126 -12.64 4.04 25.84
C THR A 126 -13.79 3.93 26.85
N GLU A 127 -14.90 3.29 26.49
CA GLU A 127 -16.02 3.02 27.40
C GLU A 127 -15.58 2.17 28.62
N ASN A 128 -14.81 1.10 28.38
CA ASN A 128 -14.28 0.26 29.46
C ASN A 128 -13.27 1.00 30.36
N GLU A 129 -12.42 1.86 29.78
CA GLU A 129 -11.49 2.65 30.57
C GLU A 129 -12.22 3.69 31.45
N GLU A 130 -13.27 4.29 30.93
CA GLU A 130 -14.08 5.25 31.68
C GLU A 130 -14.85 4.58 32.81
N GLU A 131 -15.45 3.42 32.55
CA GLU A 131 -16.09 2.60 33.59
C GLU A 131 -15.11 2.16 34.68
N ASN A 132 -13.89 1.73 34.28
CA ASN A 132 -12.84 1.37 35.25
C ASN A 132 -12.35 2.60 36.05
N ARG A 133 -12.27 3.77 35.45
CA ARG A 133 -11.93 5.02 36.17
C ARG A 133 -13.00 5.35 37.20
N LEU A 134 -14.27 5.26 36.84
CA LEU A 134 -15.38 5.53 37.75
C LEU A 134 -15.41 4.49 38.89
N ARG A 135 -15.23 3.21 38.59
CA ARG A 135 -15.16 2.14 39.57
C ARG A 135 -14.00 2.27 40.57
N ASN A 136 -12.83 2.72 40.07
CA ASN A 136 -11.65 2.96 40.90
C ASN A 136 -11.71 4.28 41.66
N ALA A 137 -12.38 5.30 41.14
CA ALA A 137 -12.59 6.57 41.86
C ALA A 137 -13.39 6.40 43.15
N GLY A 138 -14.36 5.46 43.17
CA GLY A 138 -15.13 5.11 44.36
C GLY A 138 -14.35 4.28 45.38
N ARG A 139 -13.21 3.70 45.02
CA ARG A 139 -12.36 2.89 45.90
C ARG A 139 -11.16 3.64 46.49
N MET A 140 -10.82 4.81 45.98
CA MET A 140 -9.72 5.61 46.51
C MET A 140 -10.20 6.43 47.70
N THR A 141 -9.83 5.98 48.90
CA THR A 141 -9.93 6.82 50.09
C THR A 141 -9.02 8.02 50.00
N PRO A 142 -9.32 9.17 50.63
CA PRO A 142 -8.49 10.36 50.57
C PRO A 142 -7.01 10.14 50.93
N GLU A 143 -6.74 9.18 51.81
CA GLU A 143 -5.41 8.81 52.31
C GLU A 143 -4.54 8.14 51.23
N SER A 144 -5.11 7.29 50.39
CA SER A 144 -4.36 6.66 49.31
C SER A 144 -3.94 7.63 48.20
N ARG A 145 -4.56 8.80 48.11
CA ARG A 145 -4.24 9.87 47.18
C ARG A 145 -2.97 10.62 47.53
N ILE A 146 -2.60 10.65 48.84
CA ILE A 146 -1.44 11.38 49.36
C ILE A 146 -0.17 10.54 49.16
N GLN A 147 -0.22 9.22 49.31
CA GLN A 147 0.93 8.33 49.19
C GLN A 147 1.47 8.23 47.75
N ASN A 148 0.62 8.39 46.74
CA ASN A 148 1.02 8.29 45.33
C ASN A 148 1.67 9.60 44.77
N LYS A 149 1.78 10.66 45.59
CA LYS A 149 2.31 11.96 45.17
C LYS A 149 3.75 12.19 45.62
N GLN A 150 4.36 11.25 46.35
CA GLN A 150 5.67 11.44 47.02
C GLN A 150 6.75 10.41 46.66
N GLU A 151 6.62 9.67 45.56
CA GLU A 151 7.75 8.88 45.08
C GLU A 151 8.49 9.67 44.00
N PRO A 152 9.70 10.21 44.31
CA PRO A 152 10.53 10.78 43.26
C PRO A 152 11.05 9.69 42.34
N TYR A 153 10.96 9.95 41.05
CA TYR A 153 11.29 9.14 39.89
C TYR A 153 12.70 8.49 39.87
N ASN A 154 13.46 8.51 40.93
CA ASN A 154 14.89 8.16 40.96
C ASN A 154 15.27 6.82 41.62
N SER A 155 14.34 5.99 42.10
CA SER A 155 14.73 4.76 42.79
C SER A 155 14.52 3.44 42.01
N ARG A 156 14.22 3.48 40.72
CA ARG A 156 14.00 2.27 39.91
C ARG A 156 15.13 1.92 38.91
N LEU A 157 16.31 2.49 39.11
CA LEU A 157 17.44 2.21 38.20
C LEU A 157 18.48 1.19 38.72
N VAL A 158 18.23 0.54 39.84
CA VAL A 158 19.17 -0.51 40.32
C VAL A 158 18.40 -1.74 40.83
N ALA A 159 17.83 -2.51 39.93
CA ALA A 159 17.57 -3.94 40.16
C ALA A 159 17.36 -4.64 38.80
N GLY A 160 18.42 -5.30 38.34
CA GLY A 160 18.40 -6.56 37.60
C GLY A 160 17.44 -6.69 36.42
N ARG A 161 17.66 -6.01 35.31
CA ARG A 161 17.09 -6.43 34.03
C ARG A 161 17.89 -7.59 33.47
N ALA A 162 17.49 -8.82 33.78
CA ALA A 162 17.97 -10.01 33.09
C ALA A 162 17.85 -9.77 31.57
N LYS A 163 18.98 -9.90 30.89
CA LYS A 163 19.09 -9.82 29.43
C LYS A 163 18.16 -10.86 28.80
N ARG A 164 16.99 -10.44 28.30
CA ARG A 164 16.32 -11.24 27.27
C ARG A 164 17.18 -11.09 26.02
N HIS A 165 17.78 -12.20 25.60
CA HIS A 165 18.41 -12.33 24.30
C HIS A 165 17.40 -11.88 23.23
N HIS A 166 17.61 -10.71 22.67
CA HIS A 166 16.94 -10.30 21.44
C HIS A 166 17.70 -11.02 20.32
N GLN A 167 17.09 -12.06 19.78
CA GLN A 167 17.51 -12.65 18.53
C GLN A 167 17.39 -11.58 17.46
N PRO A 168 18.45 -11.21 16.71
CA PRO A 168 18.32 -10.23 15.64
C PRO A 168 17.41 -10.82 14.58
N ALA A 169 16.28 -10.15 14.34
CA ALA A 169 15.45 -10.41 13.18
C ALA A 169 16.30 -10.08 11.94
N ASN A 170 16.46 -11.08 11.09
CA ASN A 170 16.90 -11.04 9.69
C ASN A 170 17.20 -9.63 9.14
N ASP A 171 18.43 -9.18 9.29
CA ASP A 171 18.94 -8.10 8.47
C ASP A 171 18.99 -8.60 7.02
N PRO A 172 18.52 -7.80 6.05
CA PRO A 172 18.65 -8.17 4.65
C PRO A 172 20.14 -8.34 4.30
N PRO A 173 20.49 -9.30 3.43
CA PRO A 173 21.87 -9.54 3.06
C PRO A 173 22.48 -8.25 2.48
N ASP A 174 23.65 -7.90 3.00
CA ASP A 174 24.47 -6.79 2.51
C ASP A 174 25.05 -7.16 1.14
N PHE A 175 24.52 -6.52 0.09
CA PHE A 175 25.00 -6.69 -1.29
C PHE A 175 26.13 -5.73 -1.68
N SER A 176 26.76 -5.03 -0.75
CA SER A 176 27.72 -3.95 -1.05
C SER A 176 29.12 -4.43 -1.49
N ASN A 177 29.43 -5.74 -1.49
CA ASN A 177 30.79 -6.24 -1.71
C ASN A 177 30.97 -7.41 -2.70
N GLU A 178 30.03 -7.66 -3.60
CA GLU A 178 30.33 -8.60 -4.70
C GLU A 178 30.60 -7.85 -6.01
N PRO A 179 31.83 -7.93 -6.57
CA PRO A 179 32.08 -7.43 -7.91
C PRO A 179 31.31 -8.30 -8.91
N VAL A 180 30.34 -7.71 -9.59
CA VAL A 180 29.60 -8.36 -10.67
C VAL A 180 30.57 -8.68 -11.79
N GLN A 181 30.97 -9.93 -11.91
CA GLN A 181 31.73 -10.44 -13.04
C GLN A 181 30.83 -10.57 -14.28
N ILE A 182 30.64 -9.46 -15.00
CA ILE A 182 29.87 -9.43 -16.24
C ILE A 182 30.71 -9.79 -17.48
N SER A 183 31.95 -10.19 -17.34
CA SER A 183 32.88 -10.30 -18.49
C SER A 183 32.88 -11.65 -19.22
N GLU A 184 32.28 -12.72 -18.72
CA GLU A 184 32.40 -14.03 -19.34
C GLU A 184 31.19 -14.56 -20.13
N ALA A 185 30.03 -13.95 -19.99
CA ALA A 185 28.83 -14.41 -20.69
C ALA A 185 28.68 -13.91 -22.12
N LEU A 186 29.43 -12.90 -22.53
CA LEU A 186 29.32 -12.29 -23.87
C LEU A 186 30.30 -12.87 -24.90
N SER A 187 31.20 -13.78 -24.51
CA SER A 187 32.21 -14.35 -25.43
C SER A 187 31.76 -15.62 -26.15
N ARG A 188 30.59 -16.19 -25.83
CA ARG A 188 30.16 -17.48 -26.39
C ARG A 188 29.08 -17.42 -27.46
N THR A 189 28.70 -16.22 -27.92
CA THR A 189 27.73 -16.08 -29.04
C THR A 189 28.38 -15.54 -30.30
N ARG A 190 29.56 -16.04 -30.63
CA ARG A 190 30.13 -15.90 -31.97
C ARG A 190 30.32 -17.29 -32.55
N ILE A 191 29.83 -17.49 -33.76
CA ILE A 191 29.91 -18.65 -34.64
C ILE A 191 28.62 -19.48 -34.65
N LEU A 192 27.76 -19.12 -35.57
CA LEU A 192 27.17 -20.02 -36.56
C LEU A 192 26.60 -19.12 -37.69
N LYS A 193 27.47 -18.73 -38.61
CA LYS A 193 27.11 -18.43 -40.00
C LYS A 193 27.24 -19.74 -40.75
N HIS A 194 26.14 -20.24 -41.26
CA HIS A 194 26.04 -20.89 -42.59
C HIS A 194 24.58 -20.81 -43.04
#